data_5dfd59faf3d60f04402353e704a21513
#
_entry.id   5dfd59faf3d60f04402353e704a21513
#
_cell.length_a   1.000
_cell.length_b   1.000
_cell.length_c   1.000
_cell.angle_alpha   90.00
_cell.angle_beta   90.00
_cell.angle_gamma   90.00
#
_symmetry.space_group_name_H-M   'P 1'
#
loop_
_entity.id
_entity.type
_entity.pdbx_description
1 polymer ?
#
loop_
_entity_poly.entity_id
_entity_poly.type
_entity_poly.pdbx_seq_one_letter_code
_entity_poly.pdbx_strand_id
1 'polypeptide(L)'
;MSIAKIGWSGGKDSTCATYKRIEKGDKVKAVCYIPYFTDDIPLINKEHFEFILRQKETFEKMGAEVFLAKGITYWDYCLSISKSGTFKGQVKGYPYINCCGFRRDSKIKAVANCDVGDFDFLDLAIAYDEIKRHGQLDDFTRSVLFEEKITENMAKEFCLERNAYSPHYKYSKRDGCALCFNAKPIELEIWLNDYPEAEEKLIELQEILKPQLVGRKNEFPLRKYKYFIER
;
A
#
# COMPACT_ATOMS: atom_id res chain seq x y z
N MET A 1 -10.65 18.35 21.19
CA MET A 1 -10.72 17.94 19.79
C MET A 1 -9.29 17.79 19.31
N SER A 2 -8.86 16.55 19.09
CA SER A 2 -7.47 16.26 18.68
C SER A 2 -7.36 16.20 17.16
N ILE A 3 -6.15 16.37 16.64
CA ILE A 3 -5.85 16.26 15.21
C ILE A 3 -5.07 14.95 15.00
N ALA A 4 -5.69 13.99 14.32
CA ALA A 4 -5.09 12.69 14.02
C ALA A 4 -4.56 12.63 12.58
N LYS A 5 -3.27 12.31 12.40
CA LYS A 5 -2.73 11.91 11.09
C LYS A 5 -2.91 10.41 10.93
N ILE A 6 -3.57 9.95 9.87
CA ILE A 6 -3.82 8.53 9.60
C ILE A 6 -3.23 8.11 8.27
N GLY A 7 -2.45 7.03 8.27
CA GLY A 7 -2.02 6.37 7.03
C GLY A 7 -3.13 5.48 6.47
N TRP A 8 -3.79 5.91 5.41
CA TRP A 8 -4.90 5.20 4.79
C TRP A 8 -4.50 4.58 3.45
N SER A 9 -4.87 3.33 3.20
CA SER A 9 -4.52 2.58 1.98
C SER A 9 -5.71 1.96 1.26
N GLY A 10 -6.94 2.27 1.65
CA GLY A 10 -8.15 1.61 1.15
C GLY A 10 -8.39 0.21 1.74
N GLY A 11 -7.50 -0.30 2.58
CA GLY A 11 -7.70 -1.56 3.29
C GLY A 11 -8.71 -1.44 4.42
N LYS A 12 -9.35 -2.55 4.80
CA LYS A 12 -10.42 -2.60 5.79
C LYS A 12 -10.06 -1.94 7.13
N ASP A 13 -8.86 -2.23 7.65
CA ASP A 13 -8.45 -1.73 8.95
C ASP A 13 -8.23 -0.22 8.93
N SER A 14 -7.50 0.29 7.94
CA SER A 14 -7.27 1.74 7.81
C SER A 14 -8.56 2.51 7.48
N THR A 15 -9.48 1.91 6.74
CA THR A 15 -10.79 2.49 6.46
C THR A 15 -11.63 2.55 7.73
N CYS A 16 -11.73 1.46 8.49
CA CYS A 16 -12.43 1.43 9.78
C CYS A 16 -11.82 2.45 10.77
N ALA A 17 -10.49 2.50 10.89
CA ALA A 17 -9.81 3.45 11.78
C ALA A 17 -10.13 4.90 11.42
N THR A 18 -10.17 5.25 10.12
CA THR A 18 -10.51 6.59 9.67
C THR A 18 -11.94 6.97 10.09
N TYR A 19 -12.92 6.09 9.85
CA TYR A 19 -14.29 6.31 10.31
C TYR A 19 -14.36 6.49 11.82
N LYS A 20 -13.69 5.61 12.57
CA LYS A 20 -13.71 5.66 14.05
C LYS A 20 -13.13 6.95 14.62
N ARG A 21 -12.06 7.48 14.04
CA ARG A 21 -11.54 8.79 14.46
C ARG A 21 -12.51 9.94 14.15
N ILE A 22 -13.16 9.91 12.99
CA ILE A 22 -14.20 10.90 12.66
C ILE A 22 -15.38 10.79 13.64
N GLU A 23 -15.87 9.58 13.92
CA GLU A 23 -16.97 9.33 14.87
C GLU A 23 -16.63 9.79 16.31
N LYS A 24 -15.36 9.71 16.72
CA LYS A 24 -14.87 10.26 18.00
C LYS A 24 -14.80 11.79 18.03
N GLY A 25 -15.02 12.45 16.93
CA GLY A 25 -14.95 13.91 16.81
C GLY A 25 -13.52 14.46 16.67
N ASP A 26 -12.54 13.62 16.33
CA ASP A 26 -11.20 14.08 15.99
C ASP A 26 -11.20 14.78 14.64
N LYS A 27 -10.34 15.79 14.48
CA LYS A 27 -9.95 16.27 13.13
C LYS A 27 -9.06 15.21 12.49
N VAL A 28 -9.49 14.67 11.34
CA VAL A 28 -8.76 13.60 10.66
C VAL A 28 -8.03 14.15 9.45
N LYS A 29 -6.71 13.92 9.40
CA LYS A 29 -5.84 14.16 8.25
C LYS A 29 -5.39 12.80 7.71
N ALA A 30 -6.16 12.27 6.76
CA ALA A 30 -5.90 10.97 6.16
C ALA A 30 -4.88 11.09 5.03
N VAL A 31 -3.76 10.39 5.15
CA VAL A 31 -2.73 10.31 4.11
C VAL A 31 -2.97 9.06 3.28
N CYS A 32 -3.54 9.22 2.12
CA CYS A 32 -3.79 8.15 1.17
C CYS A 32 -2.54 7.88 0.34
N TYR A 33 -2.05 6.65 0.36
CA TYR A 33 -0.97 6.20 -0.49
C TYR A 33 -1.49 5.17 -1.50
N ILE A 34 -1.30 5.49 -2.79
CA ILE A 34 -1.57 4.58 -3.90
C ILE A 34 -0.21 4.22 -4.53
N PRO A 35 0.16 2.92 -4.60
CA PRO A 35 1.37 2.51 -5.30
C PRO A 35 1.17 2.65 -6.81
N TYR A 36 2.22 3.07 -7.51
CA TYR A 36 2.26 3.16 -8.97
C TYR A 36 3.34 2.25 -9.53
N PHE A 37 3.08 1.66 -10.69
CA PHE A 37 4.06 0.92 -11.47
C PHE A 37 4.96 1.89 -12.24
N THR A 38 4.37 2.75 -13.06
CA THR A 38 4.94 3.94 -13.69
C THR A 38 4.16 5.16 -13.21
N ASP A 39 4.48 6.36 -13.68
CA ASP A 39 3.75 7.56 -13.26
C ASP A 39 2.24 7.52 -13.57
N ASP A 40 1.85 6.78 -14.60
CA ASP A 40 0.49 6.73 -15.13
C ASP A 40 -0.26 5.44 -14.80
N ILE A 41 0.45 4.37 -14.43
CA ILE A 41 -0.14 3.05 -14.20
C ILE A 41 -0.17 2.74 -12.70
N PRO A 42 -1.35 2.76 -12.05
CA PRO A 42 -1.48 2.31 -10.65
C PRO A 42 -1.07 0.84 -10.50
N LEU A 43 -0.39 0.50 -9.42
CA LEU A 43 0.05 -0.87 -9.12
C LEU A 43 -1.00 -1.66 -8.30
N ILE A 44 -2.24 -1.26 -8.42
CA ILE A 44 -3.42 -1.92 -7.85
C ILE A 44 -4.46 -2.03 -8.97
N ASN A 45 -5.38 -2.97 -8.85
CA ASN A 45 -6.43 -3.12 -9.85
C ASN A 45 -7.38 -1.92 -9.89
N LYS A 46 -8.06 -1.76 -11.01
CA LYS A 46 -8.91 -0.60 -11.30
C LYS A 46 -10.08 -0.48 -10.31
N GLU A 47 -10.75 -1.59 -9.98
CA GLU A 47 -11.85 -1.56 -8.99
C GLU A 47 -11.40 -1.05 -7.62
N HIS A 48 -10.21 -1.44 -7.18
CA HIS A 48 -9.66 -0.96 -5.90
C HIS A 48 -9.25 0.51 -5.97
N PHE A 49 -8.66 0.93 -7.09
CA PHE A 49 -8.31 2.32 -7.34
C PHE A 49 -9.54 3.23 -7.28
N GLU A 50 -10.60 2.87 -8.02
CA GLU A 50 -11.86 3.60 -8.02
C GLU A 50 -12.55 3.60 -6.65
N PHE A 51 -12.47 2.48 -5.93
CA PHE A 51 -12.96 2.40 -4.55
C PHE A 51 -12.26 3.41 -3.65
N ILE A 52 -10.93 3.52 -3.73
CA ILE A 52 -10.15 4.49 -2.95
C ILE A 52 -10.62 5.92 -3.26
N LEU A 53 -10.81 6.27 -4.53
CA LEU A 53 -11.26 7.60 -4.92
C LEU A 53 -12.66 7.93 -4.37
N ARG A 54 -13.61 6.99 -4.49
CA ARG A 54 -14.97 7.17 -3.92
C ARG A 54 -14.93 7.29 -2.39
N GLN A 55 -14.10 6.48 -1.74
CA GLN A 55 -13.99 6.51 -0.28
C GLN A 55 -13.31 7.79 0.21
N LYS A 56 -12.36 8.34 -0.55
CA LYS A 56 -11.77 9.66 -0.32
C LYS A 56 -12.85 10.73 -0.26
N GLU A 57 -13.71 10.81 -1.30
CA GLU A 57 -14.82 11.76 -1.34
C GLU A 57 -15.77 11.61 -0.14
N THR A 58 -16.01 10.36 0.29
CA THR A 58 -16.85 10.08 1.46
C THR A 58 -16.24 10.67 2.73
N PHE A 59 -14.95 10.47 2.96
CA PHE A 59 -14.26 11.03 4.12
C PHE A 59 -14.23 12.56 4.10
N GLU A 60 -14.01 13.15 2.93
CA GLU A 60 -14.03 14.63 2.77
C GLU A 60 -15.42 15.21 3.07
N LYS A 61 -16.50 14.55 2.63
CA LYS A 61 -17.89 14.92 2.99
C LYS A 61 -18.17 14.80 4.49
N MET A 62 -17.47 13.90 5.18
CA MET A 62 -17.54 13.76 6.64
C MET A 62 -16.63 14.73 7.42
N GLY A 63 -15.92 15.62 6.71
CA GLY A 63 -15.07 16.65 7.31
C GLY A 63 -13.61 16.24 7.53
N ALA A 64 -13.16 15.11 7.02
CA ALA A 64 -11.74 14.77 7.01
C ALA A 64 -10.99 15.49 5.87
N GLU A 65 -9.73 15.82 6.11
CA GLU A 65 -8.81 16.26 5.06
C GLU A 65 -8.09 15.04 4.50
N VAL A 66 -8.16 14.80 3.18
CA VAL A 66 -7.51 13.63 2.55
C VAL A 66 -6.38 14.06 1.62
N PHE A 67 -5.17 13.69 1.95
CA PHE A 67 -3.94 14.00 1.23
C PHE A 67 -3.51 12.80 0.39
N LEU A 68 -3.19 13.02 -0.88
CA LEU A 68 -2.65 11.98 -1.76
C LEU A 68 -1.11 12.00 -1.67
N ALA A 69 -0.52 10.98 -1.08
CA ALA A 69 0.92 10.85 -0.98
C ALA A 69 1.49 10.08 -2.17
N LYS A 70 2.38 10.71 -2.93
CA LYS A 70 3.10 10.09 -4.05
C LYS A 70 4.46 9.58 -3.56
N GLY A 71 4.71 8.28 -3.72
CA GLY A 71 6.01 7.68 -3.48
C GLY A 71 6.77 7.42 -4.80
N ILE A 72 7.98 6.89 -4.69
CA ILE A 72 8.71 6.40 -5.86
C ILE A 72 7.89 5.32 -6.57
N THR A 73 7.88 5.31 -7.91
CA THR A 73 7.21 4.27 -8.70
C THR A 73 7.93 2.93 -8.54
N TYR A 74 7.27 1.83 -8.87
CA TYR A 74 7.90 0.52 -8.86
C TYR A 74 9.04 0.42 -9.88
N TRP A 75 8.83 1.00 -11.05
CA TRP A 75 9.82 1.14 -12.12
C TRP A 75 11.09 1.83 -11.63
N ASP A 76 10.95 3.04 -11.11
CA ASP A 76 12.09 3.82 -10.61
C ASP A 76 12.77 3.16 -9.41
N TYR A 77 11.98 2.52 -8.53
CA TYR A 77 12.55 1.74 -7.43
C TYR A 77 13.47 0.64 -7.96
N CYS A 78 13.01 -0.14 -8.94
CA CYS A 78 13.78 -1.25 -9.49
C CYS A 78 15.09 -0.78 -10.14
N LEU A 79 15.06 0.36 -10.83
CA LEU A 79 16.22 0.96 -11.50
C LEU A 79 17.10 1.79 -10.57
N SER A 80 16.64 2.15 -9.38
CA SER A 80 17.41 2.96 -8.44
C SER A 80 18.64 2.21 -7.91
N ILE A 81 19.69 2.97 -7.60
CA ILE A 81 20.95 2.41 -7.08
C ILE A 81 20.84 2.15 -5.57
N SER A 82 21.32 1.00 -5.15
CA SER A 82 21.42 0.65 -3.73
C SER A 82 22.50 1.49 -3.04
N LYS A 83 22.11 2.15 -1.94
CA LYS A 83 23.02 3.03 -1.18
C LYS A 83 23.82 2.32 -0.07
N SER A 84 23.45 1.08 0.24
CA SER A 84 24.04 0.32 1.36
C SER A 84 23.95 -1.19 1.14
N GLY A 85 24.64 -1.95 2.00
CA GLY A 85 24.61 -3.42 1.99
C GLY A 85 25.44 -4.04 0.87
N THR A 86 25.25 -5.35 0.66
CA THR A 86 26.03 -6.17 -0.28
C THR A 86 25.97 -5.67 -1.72
N PHE A 87 24.89 -4.99 -2.12
CA PHE A 87 24.69 -4.48 -3.48
C PHE A 87 24.86 -2.97 -3.60
N LYS A 88 25.62 -2.34 -2.68
CA LYS A 88 25.93 -0.91 -2.76
C LYS A 88 26.54 -0.54 -4.12
N GLY A 89 26.02 0.50 -4.74
CA GLY A 89 26.46 0.95 -6.06
C GLY A 89 25.85 0.20 -7.26
N GLN A 90 25.03 -0.80 -7.03
CA GLN A 90 24.34 -1.57 -8.07
C GLN A 90 22.82 -1.25 -8.06
N VAL A 91 22.12 -1.56 -9.15
CA VAL A 91 20.66 -1.42 -9.21
C VAL A 91 19.99 -2.29 -8.14
N LYS A 92 18.91 -1.81 -7.55
CA LYS A 92 18.17 -2.58 -6.55
C LYS A 92 17.52 -3.83 -7.16
N GLY A 93 16.96 -3.72 -8.36
CA GLY A 93 16.18 -4.78 -8.97
C GLY A 93 14.85 -5.01 -8.24
N TYR A 94 14.27 -6.16 -8.44
CA TYR A 94 12.96 -6.51 -7.90
C TYR A 94 12.97 -6.63 -6.36
N PRO A 95 11.85 -6.28 -5.67
CA PRO A 95 11.75 -6.45 -4.22
C PRO A 95 11.94 -7.90 -3.79
N TYR A 96 12.62 -8.11 -2.67
CA TYR A 96 12.85 -9.44 -2.10
C TYR A 96 11.62 -9.99 -1.36
N ILE A 97 11.48 -11.32 -1.35
CA ILE A 97 10.59 -12.04 -0.46
C ILE A 97 10.96 -11.71 1.01
N ASN A 98 9.96 -11.45 1.84
CA ASN A 98 10.07 -11.11 3.26
C ASN A 98 10.72 -9.74 3.58
N CYS A 99 11.25 -9.03 2.61
CA CYS A 99 11.82 -7.70 2.81
C CYS A 99 11.50 -6.79 1.62
N CYS A 100 10.28 -6.27 1.58
CA CYS A 100 9.85 -5.38 0.50
C CYS A 100 10.47 -4.00 0.63
N GLY A 101 11.63 -3.78 0.00
CA GLY A 101 12.29 -2.47 -0.05
C GLY A 101 11.43 -1.41 -0.75
N PHE A 102 10.62 -1.78 -1.73
CA PHE A 102 9.67 -0.88 -2.35
C PHE A 102 8.63 -0.35 -1.35
N ARG A 103 8.06 -1.20 -0.48
CA ARG A 103 7.16 -0.75 0.58
C ARG A 103 7.80 0.31 1.47
N ARG A 104 9.07 0.11 1.86
CA ARG A 104 9.81 1.07 2.69
C ARG A 104 10.09 2.37 1.94
N ASP A 105 10.62 2.27 0.73
CA ASP A 105 11.12 3.43 -0.01
C ASP A 105 10.01 4.22 -0.72
N SER A 106 8.87 3.60 -0.98
CA SER A 106 7.70 4.27 -1.53
C SER A 106 6.64 4.55 -0.46
N LYS A 107 5.88 3.53 0.01
CA LYS A 107 4.74 3.73 0.92
C LYS A 107 5.14 4.43 2.23
N ILE A 108 6.11 3.86 2.97
CA ILE A 108 6.44 4.38 4.31
C ILE A 108 6.97 5.80 4.23
N LYS A 109 7.90 6.06 3.30
CA LYS A 109 8.46 7.42 3.14
C LYS A 109 7.42 8.42 2.63
N ALA A 110 6.58 8.04 1.68
CA ALA A 110 5.55 8.94 1.17
C ALA A 110 4.56 9.36 2.26
N VAL A 111 4.09 8.42 3.07
CA VAL A 111 3.16 8.71 4.18
C VAL A 111 3.84 9.54 5.27
N ALA A 112 5.09 9.20 5.63
CA ALA A 112 5.83 9.93 6.65
C ALA A 112 6.12 11.39 6.23
N ASN A 113 6.55 11.57 4.98
CA ASN A 113 6.97 12.88 4.44
C ASN A 113 5.82 13.72 3.86
N CYS A 114 4.58 13.19 3.84
CA CYS A 114 3.43 13.94 3.39
C CYS A 114 3.19 15.09 4.38
N ASP A 115 3.34 16.33 3.90
CA ASP A 115 3.05 17.50 4.69
C ASP A 115 1.53 17.65 4.83
N VAL A 116 1.06 17.52 6.03
CA VAL A 116 -0.35 17.68 6.41
C VAL A 116 -0.52 18.84 7.38
N GLY A 117 0.53 19.64 7.63
CA GLY A 117 0.58 20.62 8.71
C GLY A 117 0.54 19.97 10.09
N ASP A 118 0.19 20.73 11.10
CA ASP A 118 0.20 20.27 12.50
C ASP A 118 -0.77 19.12 12.75
N PHE A 119 -0.37 18.19 13.61
CA PHE A 119 -1.19 17.09 14.14
C PHE A 119 -0.69 16.67 15.52
N ASP A 120 -1.59 16.13 16.35
CA ASP A 120 -1.28 15.80 17.74
C ASP A 120 -0.68 14.39 17.87
N PHE A 121 -1.07 13.45 17.00
CA PHE A 121 -0.57 12.08 17.01
C PHE A 121 -0.75 11.39 15.65
N LEU A 122 0.06 10.35 15.43
CA LEU A 122 -0.09 9.44 14.30
C LEU A 122 -1.02 8.28 14.70
N ASP A 123 -2.06 7.99 13.90
CA ASP A 123 -2.86 6.78 14.06
C ASP A 123 -2.44 5.72 13.04
N LEU A 124 -2.08 4.55 13.55
CA LEU A 124 -1.83 3.36 12.75
C LEU A 124 -2.98 2.38 12.97
N ALA A 125 -3.61 1.95 11.90
CA ALA A 125 -4.73 1.02 11.92
C ALA A 125 -4.25 -0.40 12.27
N ILE A 126 -3.87 -0.61 13.54
CA ILE A 126 -3.44 -1.89 14.09
C ILE A 126 -4.63 -2.49 14.81
N ALA A 127 -5.15 -3.62 14.33
CA ALA A 127 -6.29 -4.28 14.94
C ALA A 127 -5.96 -4.83 16.34
N TYR A 128 -6.99 -5.01 17.17
CA TYR A 128 -6.82 -5.43 18.57
C TYR A 128 -6.15 -6.81 18.72
N ASP A 129 -6.33 -7.69 17.76
CA ASP A 129 -5.72 -9.02 17.70
C ASP A 129 -4.26 -9.01 17.18
N GLU A 130 -3.73 -7.84 16.76
CA GLU A 130 -2.33 -7.65 16.37
C GLU A 130 -1.44 -7.16 17.53
N ILE A 131 -1.53 -7.77 18.70
CA ILE A 131 -0.89 -7.35 19.98
C ILE A 131 0.62 -7.07 19.83
N LYS A 132 1.34 -7.93 19.08
CA LYS A 132 2.80 -7.76 18.86
C LYS A 132 3.15 -6.48 18.09
N ARG A 133 2.30 -6.07 17.16
CA ARG A 133 2.49 -4.84 16.41
C ARG A 133 2.19 -3.61 17.27
N HIS A 134 1.12 -3.71 18.06
CA HIS A 134 0.73 -2.63 18.97
C HIS A 134 1.83 -2.37 20.01
N GLY A 135 2.43 -3.41 20.59
CA GLY A 135 3.52 -3.26 21.57
C GLY A 135 4.83 -2.63 21.02
N GLN A 136 4.90 -2.33 19.73
CA GLN A 136 6.02 -1.64 19.10
C GLN A 136 5.74 -0.16 18.83
N LEU A 137 4.58 0.36 19.22
CA LEU A 137 4.23 1.76 19.06
C LEU A 137 4.98 2.62 20.07
N ASP A 138 5.34 3.82 19.66
CA ASP A 138 5.85 4.87 20.54
C ASP A 138 4.71 5.69 21.17
N ASP A 139 5.05 6.59 22.07
CA ASP A 139 4.06 7.43 22.81
C ASP A 139 3.29 8.40 21.89
N PHE A 140 3.84 8.71 20.73
CA PHE A 140 3.22 9.60 19.75
C PHE A 140 2.28 8.86 18.79
N THR A 141 2.38 7.55 18.75
CA THR A 141 1.61 6.71 17.83
C THR A 141 0.50 5.97 18.58
N ARG A 142 -0.72 6.05 18.05
CA ARG A 142 -1.93 5.41 18.63
C ARG A 142 -2.55 4.45 17.63
N SER A 143 -3.50 3.67 18.09
CA SER A 143 -4.42 2.91 17.23
C SER A 143 -5.82 2.94 17.81
N VAL A 144 -6.74 3.59 17.12
CA VAL A 144 -8.16 3.63 17.51
C VAL A 144 -8.77 2.23 17.52
N LEU A 145 -8.35 1.34 16.63
CA LEU A 145 -8.84 -0.04 16.61
C LEU A 145 -8.43 -0.80 17.88
N PHE A 146 -7.22 -0.55 18.37
CA PHE A 146 -6.76 -1.15 19.61
C PHE A 146 -7.44 -0.54 20.83
N GLU A 147 -7.60 0.79 20.86
CA GLU A 147 -8.32 1.53 21.92
C GLU A 147 -9.76 1.03 22.09
N GLU A 148 -10.46 0.79 20.97
CA GLU A 148 -11.85 0.32 20.96
C GLU A 148 -12.00 -1.21 20.91
N LYS A 149 -10.89 -1.95 21.03
CA LYS A 149 -10.86 -3.43 20.99
C LYS A 149 -11.45 -4.02 19.70
N ILE A 150 -11.25 -3.33 18.57
CA ILE A 150 -11.73 -3.75 17.26
C ILE A 150 -10.72 -4.73 16.64
N THR A 151 -11.16 -5.96 16.44
CA THR A 151 -10.38 -7.00 15.74
C THR A 151 -10.43 -6.82 14.22
N GLU A 152 -9.56 -7.52 13.49
CA GLU A 152 -9.60 -7.54 12.03
C GLU A 152 -10.97 -7.96 11.47
N ASN A 153 -11.65 -8.90 12.12
CA ASN A 153 -12.97 -9.35 11.69
C ASN A 153 -14.05 -8.28 11.95
N MET A 154 -14.01 -7.63 13.11
CA MET A 154 -14.93 -6.52 13.42
C MET A 154 -14.73 -5.34 12.46
N ALA A 155 -13.48 -5.01 12.11
CA ALA A 155 -13.19 -3.98 11.12
C ALA A 155 -13.74 -4.33 9.73
N LYS A 156 -13.69 -5.62 9.36
CA LYS A 156 -14.30 -6.11 8.12
C LYS A 156 -15.83 -5.93 8.13
N GLU A 157 -16.50 -6.39 9.19
CA GLU A 157 -17.96 -6.28 9.33
C GLU A 157 -18.40 -4.81 9.31
N PHE A 158 -17.71 -3.96 10.06
CA PHE A 158 -17.92 -2.51 10.06
C PHE A 158 -17.86 -1.91 8.65
N CYS A 159 -16.86 -2.30 7.86
CA CYS A 159 -16.71 -1.81 6.48
C CYS A 159 -17.80 -2.36 5.55
N LEU A 160 -18.23 -3.62 5.72
CA LEU A 160 -19.32 -4.22 4.94
C LEU A 160 -20.65 -3.49 5.18
N GLU A 161 -21.00 -3.22 6.43
CA GLU A 161 -22.24 -2.50 6.80
C GLU A 161 -22.31 -1.09 6.19
N ARG A 162 -21.16 -0.45 5.94
CA ARG A 162 -21.06 0.91 5.39
C ARG A 162 -20.77 0.97 3.90
N ASN A 163 -20.79 -0.16 3.18
CA ASN A 163 -20.33 -0.25 1.79
C ASN A 163 -18.90 0.30 1.57
N ALA A 164 -18.09 0.23 2.62
CA ALA A 164 -16.70 0.70 2.67
C ALA A 164 -15.69 -0.46 2.67
N TYR A 165 -16.11 -1.64 2.23
CA TYR A 165 -15.26 -2.81 2.07
C TYR A 165 -14.75 -2.89 0.64
N SER A 166 -13.43 -2.87 0.46
CA SER A 166 -12.83 -2.86 -0.87
C SER A 166 -13.22 -4.10 -1.69
N PRO A 167 -13.61 -3.94 -2.97
CA PRO A 167 -13.92 -5.05 -3.86
C PRO A 167 -12.72 -5.97 -4.11
N HIS A 168 -11.49 -5.48 -3.91
CA HIS A 168 -10.27 -6.28 -4.01
C HIS A 168 -10.29 -7.54 -3.13
N TYR A 169 -11.00 -7.51 -2.00
CA TYR A 169 -11.10 -8.66 -1.09
C TYR A 169 -11.91 -9.85 -1.65
N LYS A 170 -12.53 -9.72 -2.84
CA LYS A 170 -13.17 -10.85 -3.54
C LYS A 170 -12.14 -11.93 -3.92
N TYR A 171 -10.92 -11.54 -4.25
CA TYR A 171 -9.86 -12.43 -4.74
C TYR A 171 -8.56 -12.37 -3.94
N SER A 172 -8.39 -11.39 -3.07
CA SER A 172 -7.23 -11.28 -2.18
C SER A 172 -7.63 -11.22 -0.71
N LYS A 173 -6.78 -11.74 0.16
CA LYS A 173 -6.98 -11.60 1.62
C LYS A 173 -6.39 -10.31 2.19
N ARG A 174 -5.73 -9.51 1.35
CA ARG A 174 -5.01 -8.30 1.75
C ARG A 174 -5.05 -7.27 0.63
N ASP A 175 -5.00 -6.02 0.99
CA ASP A 175 -4.69 -4.94 0.06
C ASP A 175 -3.18 -4.96 -0.24
N GLY A 176 -2.81 -4.86 -1.49
CA GLY A 176 -1.40 -4.90 -1.87
C GLY A 176 -1.17 -4.62 -3.34
N CYS A 177 0.10 -4.42 -3.67
CA CYS A 177 0.53 -4.23 -5.05
C CYS A 177 0.28 -5.49 -5.88
N ALA A 178 -0.15 -5.36 -7.13
CA ALA A 178 -0.28 -6.46 -8.07
C ALA A 178 1.05 -7.22 -8.27
N LEU A 179 2.17 -6.49 -8.29
CA LEU A 179 3.53 -7.02 -8.38
C LEU A 179 4.13 -7.43 -7.03
N CYS A 180 3.31 -7.71 -6.03
CA CYS A 180 3.83 -8.19 -4.75
C CYS A 180 4.17 -9.67 -4.80
N PHE A 181 5.29 -10.05 -4.21
CA PHE A 181 5.68 -11.47 -4.08
C PHE A 181 4.65 -12.34 -3.33
N ASN A 182 3.78 -11.74 -2.52
CA ASN A 182 2.67 -12.40 -1.86
C ASN A 182 1.35 -12.32 -2.64
N ALA A 183 1.29 -11.63 -3.79
CA ALA A 183 0.10 -11.58 -4.61
C ALA A 183 -0.21 -12.96 -5.21
N LYS A 184 -1.49 -13.27 -5.38
CA LYS A 184 -1.92 -14.46 -6.10
C LYS A 184 -1.80 -14.24 -7.61
N PRO A 185 -1.64 -15.29 -8.43
CA PRO A 185 -1.62 -15.15 -9.89
C PRO A 185 -2.81 -14.37 -10.45
N ILE A 186 -4.00 -14.60 -9.91
CA ILE A 186 -5.23 -13.91 -10.32
C ILE A 186 -5.16 -12.38 -10.09
N GLU A 187 -4.46 -11.91 -9.05
CA GLU A 187 -4.31 -10.48 -8.79
C GLU A 187 -3.48 -9.79 -9.88
N LEU A 188 -2.46 -10.48 -10.40
CA LEU A 188 -1.68 -10.02 -11.53
C LEU A 188 -2.47 -10.05 -12.83
N GLU A 189 -3.20 -11.15 -13.08
CA GLU A 189 -4.01 -11.31 -14.29
C GLU A 189 -5.08 -10.20 -14.39
N ILE A 190 -5.78 -9.93 -13.30
CA ILE A 190 -6.76 -8.83 -13.24
C ILE A 190 -6.07 -7.50 -13.53
N TRP A 191 -4.92 -7.25 -12.90
CA TRP A 191 -4.20 -5.99 -13.09
C TRP A 191 -3.72 -5.79 -14.52
N LEU A 192 -3.21 -6.83 -15.20
CA LEU A 192 -2.82 -6.76 -16.61
C LEU A 192 -4.03 -6.59 -17.55
N ASN A 193 -5.18 -7.14 -17.20
CA ASN A 193 -6.43 -6.90 -17.93
C ASN A 193 -6.93 -5.46 -17.75
N ASP A 194 -6.76 -4.88 -16.56
CA ASP A 194 -7.13 -3.49 -16.27
C ASP A 194 -6.19 -2.46 -16.92
N TYR A 195 -4.91 -2.83 -17.10
CA TYR A 195 -3.84 -1.99 -17.64
C TYR A 195 -2.99 -2.77 -18.66
N PRO A 196 -3.50 -3.02 -19.88
CA PRO A 196 -2.79 -3.83 -20.89
C PRO A 196 -1.40 -3.30 -21.25
N GLU A 197 -1.23 -1.97 -21.22
CA GLU A 197 0.05 -1.30 -21.45
C GLU A 197 1.13 -1.64 -20.42
N ALA A 198 0.73 -2.16 -19.27
CA ALA A 198 1.67 -2.58 -18.24
C ALA A 198 2.49 -3.80 -18.63
N GLU A 199 1.98 -4.67 -19.52
CA GLU A 199 2.69 -5.87 -19.97
C GLU A 199 3.94 -5.51 -20.75
N GLU A 200 3.82 -4.60 -21.73
CA GLU A 200 4.97 -4.11 -22.52
C GLU A 200 6.03 -3.46 -21.63
N LYS A 201 5.57 -2.66 -20.67
CA LYS A 201 6.47 -2.02 -19.70
C LYS A 201 7.13 -3.01 -18.76
N LEU A 202 6.47 -4.09 -18.38
CA LEU A 202 7.09 -5.16 -17.60
C LEU A 202 8.20 -5.87 -18.37
N ILE A 203 7.97 -6.17 -19.65
CA ILE A 203 8.95 -6.78 -20.55
C ILE A 203 10.16 -5.85 -20.68
N GLU A 204 9.94 -4.57 -20.97
CA GLU A 204 11.00 -3.56 -21.06
C GLU A 204 11.84 -3.51 -19.77
N LEU A 205 11.19 -3.45 -18.59
CA LEU A 205 11.89 -3.45 -17.29
C LEU A 205 12.73 -4.71 -17.10
N GLN A 206 12.21 -5.86 -17.53
CA GLN A 206 12.93 -7.12 -17.41
C GLN A 206 14.16 -7.14 -18.33
N GLU A 207 14.06 -6.67 -19.55
CA GLU A 207 15.20 -6.60 -20.47
C GLU A 207 16.31 -5.68 -19.93
N ILE A 208 15.94 -4.54 -19.34
CA ILE A 208 16.89 -3.62 -18.71
C ILE A 208 17.58 -4.26 -17.49
N LEU A 209 16.83 -4.98 -16.67
CA LEU A 209 17.33 -5.53 -15.42
C LEU A 209 18.08 -6.86 -15.59
N LYS A 210 17.69 -7.70 -16.54
CA LYS A 210 18.25 -9.04 -16.77
C LYS A 210 19.78 -9.08 -16.75
N PRO A 211 20.52 -8.25 -17.52
CA PRO A 211 21.98 -8.30 -17.50
C PRO A 211 22.60 -7.82 -16.19
N GLN A 212 21.88 -7.05 -15.37
CA GLN A 212 22.34 -6.44 -14.14
C GLN A 212 22.08 -7.29 -12.90
N LEU A 213 21.20 -8.29 -13.00
CA LEU A 213 20.75 -9.12 -11.88
C LEU A 213 21.20 -10.59 -11.98
N VAL A 214 22.05 -10.93 -12.94
CA VAL A 214 22.55 -12.30 -13.14
C VAL A 214 23.09 -12.89 -11.84
N GLY A 215 22.62 -14.06 -11.46
CA GLY A 215 23.03 -14.77 -10.24
C GLY A 215 22.49 -14.19 -8.93
N ARG A 216 21.67 -13.15 -8.96
CA ARG A 216 21.06 -12.57 -7.77
C ARG A 216 19.73 -13.27 -7.43
N LYS A 217 19.39 -13.32 -6.15
CA LYS A 217 18.13 -13.93 -5.67
C LYS A 217 16.87 -13.25 -6.22
N ASN A 218 16.99 -12.00 -6.66
CA ASN A 218 15.93 -11.20 -7.28
C ASN A 218 16.16 -10.98 -8.78
N GLU A 219 16.77 -11.93 -9.45
CA GLU A 219 16.98 -11.94 -10.90
C GLU A 219 15.65 -11.94 -11.67
N PHE A 220 14.62 -12.52 -11.08
CA PHE A 220 13.27 -12.52 -11.63
C PHE A 220 12.30 -11.82 -10.70
N PRO A 221 11.31 -11.07 -11.23
CA PRO A 221 10.33 -10.35 -10.42
C PRO A 221 9.54 -11.29 -9.51
N LEU A 222 9.21 -12.49 -10.01
CA LEU A 222 8.58 -13.59 -9.27
C LEU A 222 8.70 -14.85 -10.10
N ARG A 223 8.80 -16.02 -9.47
CA ARG A 223 8.67 -17.31 -10.16
C ARG A 223 7.36 -17.44 -10.96
N LYS A 224 6.34 -16.66 -10.60
CA LYS A 224 5.01 -16.61 -11.21
C LYS A 224 4.99 -15.80 -12.51
N TYR A 225 5.87 -14.79 -12.67
CA TYR A 225 5.95 -13.96 -13.88
C TYR A 225 6.64 -14.68 -15.04
N LYS A 226 7.55 -15.59 -14.76
CA LYS A 226 8.13 -16.44 -15.79
C LYS A 226 7.07 -17.11 -16.65
N TYR A 227 5.93 -17.44 -16.02
CA TYR A 227 4.80 -18.08 -16.69
C TYR A 227 4.02 -17.14 -17.65
N PHE A 228 4.01 -15.83 -17.40
CA PHE A 228 3.34 -14.85 -18.26
C PHE A 228 4.25 -14.32 -19.37
N ILE A 229 5.54 -14.25 -19.14
CA ILE A 229 6.53 -13.70 -20.07
C ILE A 229 7.04 -14.77 -21.06
N GLU A 230 6.89 -16.06 -20.75
CA GLU A 230 7.19 -17.18 -21.65
C GLU A 230 5.99 -17.61 -22.51
N ARG A 231 4.85 -16.89 -22.46
CA ARG A 231 3.71 -17.06 -23.36
C ARG A 231 3.80 -16.10 -24.55
#